data_3a4c21411c294a4436ae22750a76f599
#
_entry.id   3a4c21411c294a4436ae22750a76f599
#
_cell.length_a   1.000
_cell.length_b   1.000
_cell.length_c   1.000
_cell.angle_alpha   90.00
_cell.angle_beta   90.00
_cell.angle_gamma   90.00
#
_symmetry.space_group_name_H-M   'P 1'
#
loop_
_entity.id
_entity.type
_entity.pdbx_description
1 polymer ?
#
loop_
_entity_poly.entity_id
_entity_poly.type
_entity_poly.pdbx_seq_one_letter_code
_entity_poly.pdbx_strand_id
1 'polypeptide(L)'
;MLALATAGFAVNFWAWALLSPLGPRLKDSLELSSFQQSLLVAVPVVVGSLGRVPVGALTDRYGGRVMFPLVSAVTIVPVLYLGLAGHSSLAALLTGGFFLGIGGTAFAVGVPFVNAWFPPERRGLAIGVFGMGMGGTAISALTTVKLVDAHGMADPFLLTAAVLAAYAVLAALLLRDAPGRTVPTEPLGRRLAAACALPLTWQASALYAVAFGGYVAFSVYLPTYLKTGYGLAQADAANRMAGFVLLAVAMRPVGGWLSDRLGPVRVLTVSLGAVLAGALVQSLTPALSPTGTLAFLALAAALGAGSGAVFALVALLAPAERVGSVTGIVGAAGGLGGFLPPLVMGSLYGAYGSYALGLLLLGVVAAAALVFTGTGVRTAVTHRTTRAPRPRPRPQPR
;
A
#
# COMPACT_ATOMS: atom_id res chain seq x y z
N MET A 1 -14.32 17.20 0.99
CA MET A 1 -13.04 16.92 0.28
C MET A 1 -12.42 15.59 0.71
N LEU A 2 -12.22 15.33 2.02
CA LEU A 2 -11.62 14.09 2.51
C LEU A 2 -12.38 12.83 2.02
N ALA A 3 -13.70 12.78 2.20
CA ALA A 3 -14.51 11.62 1.78
C ALA A 3 -14.40 11.35 0.26
N LEU A 4 -14.44 12.40 -0.57
CA LEU A 4 -14.26 12.24 -2.03
C LEU A 4 -12.87 11.74 -2.40
N ALA A 5 -11.82 12.25 -1.75
CA ALA A 5 -10.46 11.76 -1.97
C ALA A 5 -10.30 10.30 -1.53
N THR A 6 -10.88 9.92 -0.37
CA THR A 6 -10.87 8.54 0.13
C THR A 6 -11.62 7.59 -0.82
N ALA A 7 -12.80 8.01 -1.30
CA ALA A 7 -13.56 7.25 -2.29
C ALA A 7 -12.77 7.06 -3.60
N GLY A 8 -12.11 8.13 -4.07
CA GLY A 8 -11.25 8.06 -5.26
C GLY A 8 -10.08 7.10 -5.09
N PHE A 9 -9.46 7.13 -3.91
CA PHE A 9 -8.41 6.18 -3.58
C PHE A 9 -8.96 4.73 -3.56
N ALA A 10 -10.14 4.51 -2.96
CA ALA A 10 -10.75 3.19 -2.91
C ALA A 10 -11.11 2.64 -4.30
N VAL A 11 -11.72 3.45 -5.16
CA VAL A 11 -12.11 3.04 -6.51
C VAL A 11 -10.88 2.72 -7.38
N ASN A 12 -9.83 3.56 -7.32
CA ASN A 12 -8.59 3.32 -8.05
C ASN A 12 -7.86 2.07 -7.52
N PHE A 13 -7.88 1.80 -6.20
CA PHE A 13 -7.30 0.59 -5.62
C PHE A 13 -8.14 -0.66 -5.87
N TRP A 14 -9.44 -0.54 -6.03
CA TRP A 14 -10.27 -1.62 -6.55
C TRP A 14 -9.82 -2.03 -7.96
N ALA A 15 -9.68 -1.06 -8.88
CA ALA A 15 -9.18 -1.31 -10.22
C ALA A 15 -7.78 -1.95 -10.20
N TRP A 16 -6.85 -1.35 -9.45
CA TRP A 16 -5.47 -1.81 -9.32
C TRP A 16 -5.35 -3.28 -8.89
N ALA A 17 -6.27 -3.76 -8.06
CA ALA A 17 -6.25 -5.11 -7.49
C ALA A 17 -7.03 -6.16 -8.29
N LEU A 18 -7.63 -5.85 -9.45
CA LEU A 18 -8.51 -6.76 -10.20
C LEU A 18 -7.83 -8.08 -10.58
N LEU A 19 -6.55 -8.07 -10.92
CA LEU A 19 -5.82 -9.27 -11.33
C LEU A 19 -5.49 -10.20 -10.16
N SER A 20 -5.36 -9.68 -8.94
CA SER A 20 -4.94 -10.47 -7.78
C SER A 20 -5.91 -11.62 -7.46
N PRO A 21 -7.23 -11.43 -7.30
CA PRO A 21 -8.16 -12.51 -7.04
C PRO A 21 -8.28 -13.51 -8.20
N LEU A 22 -7.97 -13.06 -9.43
CA LEU A 22 -8.03 -13.89 -10.64
C LEU A 22 -6.74 -14.69 -10.91
N GLY A 23 -5.65 -14.37 -10.21
CA GLY A 23 -4.35 -15.00 -10.43
C GLY A 23 -4.38 -16.53 -10.55
N PRO A 24 -5.00 -17.27 -9.61
CA PRO A 24 -5.12 -18.71 -9.71
C PRO A 24 -5.91 -19.20 -10.94
N ARG A 25 -7.01 -18.54 -11.28
CA ARG A 25 -7.86 -18.90 -12.44
C ARG A 25 -7.12 -18.68 -13.75
N LEU A 26 -6.42 -17.55 -13.88
CA LEU A 26 -5.62 -17.24 -15.06
C LEU A 26 -4.41 -18.19 -15.19
N LYS A 27 -3.83 -18.64 -14.08
CA LYS A 27 -2.80 -19.67 -14.09
C LYS A 27 -3.33 -20.96 -14.69
N ASP A 28 -4.48 -21.43 -14.23
CA ASP A 28 -5.09 -22.68 -14.67
C ASP A 28 -5.53 -22.60 -16.15
N SER A 29 -6.10 -21.46 -16.58
CA SER A 29 -6.63 -21.29 -17.94
C SER A 29 -5.56 -21.08 -19.01
N LEU A 30 -4.39 -20.52 -18.65
CA LEU A 30 -3.29 -20.21 -19.55
C LEU A 30 -2.04 -21.09 -19.29
N GLU A 31 -2.16 -22.11 -18.44
CA GLU A 31 -1.10 -23.05 -18.06
C GLU A 31 0.18 -22.33 -17.60
N LEU A 32 0.01 -21.26 -16.80
CA LEU A 32 1.13 -20.44 -16.35
C LEU A 32 1.96 -21.16 -15.29
N SER A 33 3.28 -20.96 -15.32
CA SER A 33 4.15 -21.36 -14.23
C SER A 33 3.83 -20.53 -12.96
N SER A 34 4.24 -21.02 -11.78
CA SER A 34 4.08 -20.31 -10.50
C SER A 34 4.77 -18.93 -10.52
N PHE A 35 5.91 -18.81 -11.21
CA PHE A 35 6.58 -17.52 -11.39
C PHE A 35 5.78 -16.57 -12.29
N GLN A 36 5.27 -17.06 -13.43
CA GLN A 36 4.46 -16.23 -14.35
C GLN A 36 3.17 -15.74 -13.68
N GLN A 37 2.50 -16.57 -12.89
CA GLN A 37 1.35 -16.15 -12.09
C GLN A 37 1.74 -15.06 -11.08
N SER A 38 2.86 -15.22 -10.39
CA SER A 38 3.34 -14.25 -9.42
C SER A 38 3.72 -12.93 -10.08
N LEU A 39 4.36 -12.99 -11.25
CA LEU A 39 4.70 -11.81 -12.06
C LEU A 39 3.43 -11.06 -12.48
N LEU A 40 2.40 -11.80 -12.94
CA LEU A 40 1.13 -11.23 -13.36
C LEU A 40 0.47 -10.39 -12.26
N VAL A 41 0.40 -10.88 -11.03
CA VAL A 41 -0.24 -10.17 -9.92
C VAL A 41 0.67 -9.06 -9.33
N ALA A 42 1.99 -9.16 -9.53
CA ALA A 42 2.94 -8.20 -9.00
C ALA A 42 3.22 -7.01 -9.93
N VAL A 43 3.11 -7.17 -11.24
CA VAL A 43 3.43 -6.10 -12.23
C VAL A 43 2.69 -4.79 -11.98
N PRO A 44 1.38 -4.75 -11.64
CA PRO A 44 0.70 -3.50 -11.33
C PRO A 44 1.34 -2.72 -10.16
N VAL A 45 2.02 -3.44 -9.24
CA VAL A 45 2.68 -2.83 -8.08
C VAL A 45 3.85 -1.95 -8.49
N VAL A 46 4.62 -2.35 -9.51
CA VAL A 46 5.79 -1.58 -9.99
C VAL A 46 5.36 -0.20 -10.46
N VAL A 47 4.40 -0.15 -11.38
CA VAL A 47 3.91 1.13 -11.92
C VAL A 47 3.19 1.93 -10.86
N GLY A 48 2.37 1.27 -10.03
CA GLY A 48 1.71 1.91 -8.90
C GLY A 48 2.68 2.54 -7.89
N SER A 49 3.91 2.01 -7.81
CA SER A 49 4.93 2.52 -6.89
C SER A 49 5.80 3.60 -7.55
N LEU A 50 6.44 3.29 -8.67
CA LEU A 50 7.32 4.23 -9.38
C LEU A 50 6.55 5.43 -9.93
N GLY A 51 5.34 5.21 -10.44
CA GLY A 51 4.46 6.24 -10.95
C GLY A 51 4.02 7.27 -9.89
N ARG A 52 4.14 6.97 -8.58
CA ARG A 52 3.87 7.94 -7.51
C ARG A 52 4.77 9.17 -7.58
N VAL A 53 6.01 9.02 -8.05
CA VAL A 53 6.96 10.14 -8.15
C VAL A 53 6.49 11.16 -9.19
N PRO A 54 6.29 10.81 -10.48
CA PRO A 54 5.80 11.77 -11.46
C PRO A 54 4.37 12.23 -11.17
N VAL A 55 3.46 11.35 -10.73
CA VAL A 55 2.08 11.74 -10.40
C VAL A 55 2.04 12.69 -9.20
N GLY A 56 2.86 12.49 -8.18
CA GLY A 56 3.00 13.41 -7.05
C GLY A 56 3.48 14.79 -7.51
N ALA A 57 4.49 14.85 -8.39
CA ALA A 57 4.97 16.10 -8.98
C ALA A 57 3.91 16.84 -9.80
N LEU A 58 3.14 16.11 -10.60
CA LEU A 58 2.03 16.66 -11.36
C LEU A 58 0.92 17.15 -10.41
N THR A 59 0.68 16.45 -9.30
CA THR A 59 -0.29 16.89 -8.27
C THR A 59 0.14 18.17 -7.60
N ASP A 60 1.43 18.33 -7.28
CA ASP A 60 1.95 19.57 -6.74
C ASP A 60 1.72 20.74 -7.71
N ARG A 61 1.81 20.50 -9.02
CA ARG A 61 1.65 21.53 -10.05
C ARG A 61 0.18 21.81 -10.38
N TYR A 62 -0.62 20.78 -10.64
CA TYR A 62 -1.98 20.90 -11.16
C TYR A 62 -3.07 20.80 -10.10
N GLY A 63 -2.74 20.33 -8.90
CA GLY A 63 -3.68 20.11 -7.78
C GLY A 63 -4.43 18.78 -7.85
N GLY A 64 -4.98 18.41 -6.72
CA GLY A 64 -5.76 17.17 -6.60
C GLY A 64 -7.09 17.22 -7.36
N ARG A 65 -7.67 18.41 -7.51
CA ARG A 65 -8.89 18.64 -8.30
C ARG A 65 -8.75 18.14 -9.74
N VAL A 66 -7.58 18.31 -10.36
CA VAL A 66 -7.30 17.85 -11.73
C VAL A 66 -6.77 16.42 -11.74
N MET A 67 -5.89 16.10 -10.81
CA MET A 67 -5.17 14.83 -10.85
C MET A 67 -6.01 13.61 -10.46
N PHE A 68 -6.97 13.73 -9.53
CA PHE A 68 -7.86 12.60 -9.21
C PHE A 68 -8.74 12.15 -10.39
N PRO A 69 -9.50 13.07 -11.05
CA PRO A 69 -10.25 12.70 -12.26
C PRO A 69 -9.34 12.14 -13.35
N LEU A 70 -8.17 12.74 -13.57
CA LEU A 70 -7.24 12.33 -14.62
C LEU A 70 -6.70 10.90 -14.38
N VAL A 71 -6.21 10.60 -13.17
CA VAL A 71 -5.71 9.26 -12.83
C VAL A 71 -6.83 8.23 -12.99
N SER A 72 -8.03 8.53 -12.51
CA SER A 72 -9.18 7.63 -12.63
C SER A 72 -9.58 7.40 -14.09
N ALA A 73 -9.64 8.46 -14.91
CA ALA A 73 -9.98 8.36 -16.33
C ALA A 73 -8.93 7.55 -17.11
N VAL A 74 -7.63 7.80 -16.87
CA VAL A 74 -6.55 7.05 -17.52
C VAL A 74 -6.56 5.57 -17.09
N THR A 75 -6.92 5.27 -15.84
CA THR A 75 -7.03 3.89 -15.36
C THR A 75 -8.15 3.10 -16.04
N ILE A 76 -9.20 3.76 -16.57
CA ILE A 76 -10.26 3.09 -17.33
C ILE A 76 -9.70 2.34 -18.54
N VAL A 77 -8.70 2.90 -19.22
CA VAL A 77 -8.14 2.30 -20.46
C VAL A 77 -7.60 0.89 -20.23
N PRO A 78 -6.64 0.65 -19.31
CA PRO A 78 -6.17 -0.70 -19.05
C PRO A 78 -7.23 -1.62 -18.44
N VAL A 79 -8.19 -1.09 -17.66
CA VAL A 79 -9.30 -1.88 -17.14
C VAL A 79 -10.15 -2.43 -18.29
N LEU A 80 -10.58 -1.58 -19.23
CA LEU A 80 -11.35 -2.03 -20.41
C LEU A 80 -10.54 -2.96 -21.31
N TYR A 81 -9.25 -2.66 -21.52
CA TYR A 81 -8.37 -3.53 -22.30
C TYR A 81 -8.33 -4.95 -21.72
N LEU A 82 -8.11 -5.08 -20.40
CA LEU A 82 -8.07 -6.38 -19.73
C LEU A 82 -9.42 -7.12 -19.80
N GLY A 83 -10.53 -6.41 -19.66
CA GLY A 83 -11.85 -7.01 -19.70
C GLY A 83 -12.28 -7.49 -21.10
N LEU A 84 -11.90 -6.76 -22.15
CA LEU A 84 -12.41 -7.00 -23.51
C LEU A 84 -11.44 -7.81 -24.38
N ALA A 85 -10.13 -7.63 -24.25
CA ALA A 85 -9.13 -8.22 -25.15
C ALA A 85 -7.89 -8.79 -24.43
N GLY A 86 -7.50 -8.23 -23.29
CA GLY A 86 -6.21 -8.46 -22.67
C GLY A 86 -6.09 -9.74 -21.83
N HIS A 87 -7.08 -10.60 -21.78
CA HIS A 87 -7.06 -11.82 -20.95
C HIS A 87 -6.73 -13.12 -21.71
N SER A 88 -6.36 -13.01 -22.99
CA SER A 88 -6.13 -14.18 -23.87
C SER A 88 -4.70 -14.71 -23.85
N SER A 89 -3.74 -13.95 -23.35
CA SER A 89 -2.32 -14.36 -23.27
C SER A 89 -1.58 -13.70 -22.12
N LEU A 90 -0.50 -14.31 -21.67
CA LEU A 90 0.36 -13.74 -20.61
C LEU A 90 0.90 -12.36 -21.00
N ALA A 91 1.36 -12.18 -22.26
CA ALA A 91 1.89 -10.90 -22.72
C ALA A 91 0.84 -9.78 -22.67
N ALA A 92 -0.40 -10.08 -23.09
CA ALA A 92 -1.50 -9.13 -23.03
C ALA A 92 -1.88 -8.79 -21.57
N LEU A 93 -1.94 -9.79 -20.69
CA LEU A 93 -2.18 -9.61 -19.26
C LEU A 93 -1.09 -8.76 -18.57
N LEU A 94 0.18 -9.02 -18.87
CA LEU A 94 1.29 -8.24 -18.32
C LEU A 94 1.26 -6.79 -18.82
N THR A 95 0.94 -6.58 -20.09
CA THR A 95 0.79 -5.24 -20.66
C THR A 95 -0.36 -4.49 -19.99
N GLY A 96 -1.53 -5.09 -19.91
CA GLY A 96 -2.68 -4.50 -19.23
C GLY A 96 -2.42 -4.27 -17.75
N GLY A 97 -1.81 -5.23 -17.07
CA GLY A 97 -1.43 -5.14 -15.66
C GLY A 97 -0.41 -4.03 -15.38
N PHE A 98 0.56 -3.84 -16.27
CA PHE A 98 1.53 -2.75 -16.18
C PHE A 98 0.82 -1.39 -16.17
N PHE A 99 -0.05 -1.11 -17.13
CA PHE A 99 -0.79 0.14 -17.18
C PHE A 99 -1.87 0.23 -16.09
N LEU A 100 -2.46 -0.89 -15.65
CA LEU A 100 -3.39 -0.93 -14.51
C LEU A 100 -2.75 -0.37 -13.23
N GLY A 101 -1.42 -0.49 -13.11
CA GLY A 101 -0.64 0.10 -12.04
C GLY A 101 -0.86 1.60 -11.84
N ILE A 102 -1.29 2.34 -12.86
CA ILE A 102 -1.59 3.77 -12.78
C ILE A 102 -2.62 4.05 -11.67
N GLY A 103 -3.63 3.19 -11.48
CA GLY A 103 -4.58 3.30 -10.37
C GLY A 103 -3.92 3.34 -9.00
N GLY A 104 -2.81 2.62 -8.82
CA GLY A 104 -2.01 2.62 -7.58
C GLY A 104 -1.34 3.97 -7.27
N THR A 105 -1.25 4.88 -8.23
CA THR A 105 -0.67 6.22 -8.04
C THR A 105 -1.63 7.21 -7.36
N ALA A 106 -2.92 6.89 -7.25
CA ALA A 106 -3.92 7.74 -6.59
C ALA A 106 -3.55 8.12 -5.15
N PHE A 107 -2.75 7.29 -4.46
CA PHE A 107 -2.17 7.61 -3.16
C PHE A 107 -1.31 8.89 -3.20
N ALA A 108 -0.48 9.06 -4.23
CA ALA A 108 0.38 10.22 -4.38
C ALA A 108 -0.40 11.52 -4.70
N VAL A 109 -1.60 11.39 -5.25
CA VAL A 109 -2.52 12.52 -5.43
C VAL A 109 -3.15 12.92 -4.10
N GLY A 110 -3.60 11.96 -3.32
CA GLY A 110 -4.41 12.24 -2.14
C GLY A 110 -3.64 12.76 -0.95
N VAL A 111 -2.43 12.29 -0.70
CA VAL A 111 -1.65 12.73 0.48
C VAL A 111 -1.40 14.25 0.48
N PRO A 112 -0.84 14.88 -0.57
CA PRO A 112 -0.67 16.32 -0.59
C PRO A 112 -2.01 17.08 -0.61
N PHE A 113 -3.02 16.55 -1.32
CA PHE A 113 -4.35 17.12 -1.37
C PHE A 113 -5.00 17.19 0.03
N VAL A 114 -5.01 16.08 0.77
CA VAL A 114 -5.59 16.01 2.12
C VAL A 114 -4.79 16.90 3.09
N ASN A 115 -3.45 16.86 3.03
CA ASN A 115 -2.60 17.70 3.87
C ASN A 115 -2.90 19.20 3.72
N ALA A 116 -3.24 19.65 2.51
CA ALA A 116 -3.56 21.05 2.26
C ALA A 116 -4.89 21.51 2.88
N TRP A 117 -5.85 20.58 3.10
CA TRP A 117 -7.16 20.87 3.67
C TRP A 117 -7.20 20.87 5.20
N PHE A 118 -6.18 20.28 5.87
CA PHE A 118 -6.22 20.10 7.32
C PHE A 118 -5.05 20.80 8.03
N PRO A 119 -5.30 21.42 9.18
CA PRO A 119 -4.24 22.02 9.99
C PRO A 119 -3.29 20.92 10.52
N PRO A 120 -2.03 21.26 10.86
CA PRO A 120 -1.01 20.28 11.25
C PRO A 120 -1.45 19.28 12.32
N GLU A 121 -2.25 19.71 13.31
CA GLU A 121 -2.71 18.93 14.45
C GLU A 121 -3.72 17.83 14.07
N ARG A 122 -4.35 17.93 12.90
CA ARG A 122 -5.37 16.98 12.41
C ARG A 122 -4.95 16.23 11.14
N ARG A 123 -3.76 16.50 10.62
CA ARG A 123 -3.26 15.87 9.39
C ARG A 123 -3.10 14.37 9.53
N GLY A 124 -2.58 13.90 10.67
CA GLY A 124 -2.39 12.47 10.94
C GLY A 124 -3.70 11.68 10.83
N LEU A 125 -4.74 12.16 11.51
CA LEU A 125 -6.08 11.55 11.43
C LEU A 125 -6.63 11.61 10.00
N ALA A 126 -6.54 12.76 9.34
CA ALA A 126 -7.07 12.95 7.99
C ALA A 126 -6.37 12.03 6.96
N ILE A 127 -5.03 11.88 7.05
CA ILE A 127 -4.27 10.94 6.21
C ILE A 127 -4.62 9.50 6.58
N GLY A 128 -4.84 9.21 7.86
CA GLY A 128 -5.30 7.89 8.31
C GLY A 128 -6.64 7.52 7.69
N VAL A 129 -7.62 8.42 7.71
CA VAL A 129 -8.93 8.24 7.06
C VAL A 129 -8.78 8.12 5.53
N PHE A 130 -7.99 8.98 4.90
CA PHE A 130 -7.67 8.85 3.47
C PHE A 130 -7.04 7.48 3.17
N GLY A 131 -6.13 7.03 4.02
CA GLY A 131 -5.48 5.72 3.90
C GLY A 131 -6.44 4.53 3.91
N MET A 132 -7.64 4.67 4.47
CA MET A 132 -8.68 3.63 4.43
C MET A 132 -9.16 3.32 3.00
N GLY A 133 -8.94 4.23 2.04
CA GLY A 133 -9.19 3.98 0.63
C GLY A 133 -8.45 2.76 0.05
N MET A 134 -7.37 2.32 0.69
CA MET A 134 -6.73 1.03 0.36
C MET A 134 -7.68 -0.17 0.50
N GLY A 135 -8.78 -0.05 1.24
CA GLY A 135 -9.85 -1.03 1.31
C GLY A 135 -10.50 -1.35 -0.05
N GLY A 136 -10.23 -0.56 -1.09
CA GLY A 136 -10.58 -0.89 -2.47
C GLY A 136 -10.06 -2.27 -2.92
N THR A 137 -8.91 -2.70 -2.41
CA THR A 137 -8.39 -4.07 -2.66
C THR A 137 -9.28 -5.15 -2.07
N ALA A 138 -9.93 -4.89 -0.92
CA ALA A 138 -10.92 -5.80 -0.34
C ALA A 138 -12.21 -5.83 -1.19
N ILE A 139 -12.65 -4.69 -1.74
CA ILE A 139 -13.78 -4.65 -2.68
C ILE A 139 -13.47 -5.54 -3.88
N SER A 140 -12.27 -5.42 -4.46
CA SER A 140 -11.83 -6.29 -5.55
C SER A 140 -11.92 -7.77 -5.16
N ALA A 141 -11.34 -8.15 -4.02
CA ALA A 141 -11.35 -9.54 -3.55
C ALA A 141 -12.77 -10.10 -3.35
N LEU A 142 -13.67 -9.31 -2.80
CA LEU A 142 -15.05 -9.73 -2.51
C LEU A 142 -15.95 -9.83 -3.76
N THR A 143 -15.65 -9.05 -4.79
CA THR A 143 -16.55 -8.89 -5.95
C THR A 143 -16.04 -9.58 -7.20
N THR A 144 -14.73 -9.53 -7.50
CA THR A 144 -14.18 -9.92 -8.79
C THR A 144 -14.47 -11.38 -9.14
N VAL A 145 -14.16 -12.33 -8.25
CA VAL A 145 -14.38 -13.76 -8.53
C VAL A 145 -15.86 -14.06 -8.69
N LYS A 146 -16.71 -13.50 -7.81
CA LYS A 146 -18.17 -13.71 -7.86
C LYS A 146 -18.78 -13.18 -9.14
N LEU A 147 -18.34 -12.02 -9.61
CA LEU A 147 -18.82 -11.44 -10.88
C LEU A 147 -18.38 -12.30 -12.06
N VAL A 148 -17.13 -12.78 -12.06
CA VAL A 148 -16.67 -13.69 -13.13
C VAL A 148 -17.47 -14.98 -13.14
N ASP A 149 -17.78 -15.56 -11.99
CA ASP A 149 -18.52 -16.82 -11.88
C ASP A 149 -20.00 -16.64 -12.29
N ALA A 150 -20.59 -15.46 -12.06
CA ALA A 150 -21.99 -15.17 -12.38
C ALA A 150 -22.22 -14.73 -13.84
N HIS A 151 -21.30 -13.93 -14.40
CA HIS A 151 -21.54 -13.23 -15.66
C HIS A 151 -20.37 -13.33 -16.67
N GLY A 152 -19.22 -13.86 -16.25
CA GLY A 152 -18.05 -14.03 -17.11
C GLY A 152 -16.92 -13.04 -16.86
N MET A 153 -15.81 -13.24 -17.57
CA MET A 153 -14.53 -12.57 -17.31
C MET A 153 -14.58 -11.04 -17.48
N ALA A 154 -15.39 -10.53 -18.40
CA ALA A 154 -15.45 -9.10 -18.71
C ALA A 154 -16.14 -8.26 -17.61
N ASP A 155 -17.11 -8.85 -16.91
CA ASP A 155 -18.04 -8.13 -16.02
C ASP A 155 -17.37 -7.32 -14.90
N PRO A 156 -16.43 -7.89 -14.10
CA PRO A 156 -15.77 -7.11 -13.05
C PRO A 156 -14.96 -5.93 -13.60
N PHE A 157 -14.40 -6.06 -14.80
CA PHE A 157 -13.66 -4.98 -15.44
C PHE A 157 -14.62 -3.88 -15.96
N LEU A 158 -15.74 -4.26 -16.60
CA LEU A 158 -16.75 -3.30 -17.07
C LEU A 158 -17.37 -2.54 -15.90
N LEU A 159 -17.75 -3.24 -14.84
CA LEU A 159 -18.29 -2.60 -13.63
C LEU A 159 -17.27 -1.62 -13.03
N THR A 160 -16.02 -2.05 -12.88
CA THR A 160 -14.97 -1.18 -12.31
C THR A 160 -14.72 0.03 -13.22
N ALA A 161 -14.70 -0.13 -14.54
CA ALA A 161 -14.56 0.96 -15.49
C ALA A 161 -15.72 1.96 -15.37
N ALA A 162 -16.96 1.48 -15.23
CA ALA A 162 -18.14 2.33 -15.04
C ALA A 162 -18.06 3.13 -13.72
N VAL A 163 -17.62 2.48 -12.62
CA VAL A 163 -17.44 3.16 -11.32
C VAL A 163 -16.30 4.18 -11.37
N LEU A 164 -15.17 3.87 -12.05
CA LEU A 164 -14.08 4.83 -12.28
C LEU A 164 -14.56 6.04 -13.09
N ALA A 165 -15.35 5.83 -14.15
CA ALA A 165 -15.92 6.90 -14.96
C ALA A 165 -16.86 7.78 -14.14
N ALA A 166 -17.77 7.18 -13.38
CA ALA A 166 -18.68 7.91 -12.48
C ALA A 166 -17.88 8.72 -11.45
N TYR A 167 -16.87 8.12 -10.83
CA TYR A 167 -16.01 8.84 -9.89
C TYR A 167 -15.23 9.97 -10.57
N ALA A 168 -14.65 9.74 -11.75
CA ALA A 168 -13.92 10.78 -12.48
C ALA A 168 -14.79 12.02 -12.77
N VAL A 169 -16.04 11.81 -13.18
CA VAL A 169 -17.02 12.88 -13.39
C VAL A 169 -17.35 13.59 -12.07
N LEU A 170 -17.70 12.84 -11.03
CA LEU A 170 -18.01 13.41 -9.71
C LEU A 170 -16.83 14.20 -9.14
N ALA A 171 -15.60 13.67 -9.28
CA ALA A 171 -14.40 14.33 -8.83
C ALA A 171 -14.14 15.62 -9.60
N ALA A 172 -14.30 15.64 -10.92
CA ALA A 172 -14.14 16.82 -11.75
C ALA A 172 -15.12 17.95 -11.37
N LEU A 173 -16.36 17.58 -11.01
CA LEU A 173 -17.42 18.53 -10.63
C LEU A 173 -17.29 19.01 -9.18
N LEU A 174 -16.95 18.15 -8.25
CA LEU A 174 -17.08 18.39 -6.81
C LEU A 174 -15.76 18.67 -6.10
N LEU A 175 -14.62 18.11 -6.57
CA LEU A 175 -13.34 18.34 -5.91
C LEU A 175 -12.89 19.80 -6.08
N ARG A 176 -12.34 20.33 -5.00
CA ARG A 176 -11.76 21.68 -4.94
C ARG A 176 -10.39 21.57 -4.27
N ASP A 177 -9.41 22.28 -4.77
CA ASP A 177 -8.14 22.43 -4.08
C ASP A 177 -8.30 23.38 -2.87
N ALA A 178 -7.45 23.20 -1.86
CA ALA A 178 -7.51 24.01 -0.67
C ALA A 178 -7.21 25.50 -0.97
N PRO A 179 -7.93 26.43 -0.32
CA PRO A 179 -7.62 27.84 -0.43
C PRO A 179 -6.17 28.11 -0.01
N GLY A 180 -5.44 28.93 -0.77
CA GLY A 180 -4.04 29.25 -0.46
C GLY A 180 -3.01 28.17 -0.84
N ARG A 181 -3.39 27.19 -1.66
CA ARG A 181 -2.43 26.25 -2.21
C ARG A 181 -1.29 26.97 -2.93
N THR A 182 -0.06 26.74 -2.49
CA THR A 182 1.15 27.28 -3.13
C THR A 182 1.73 26.22 -4.07
N VAL A 183 2.01 26.63 -5.31
CA VAL A 183 2.74 25.77 -6.26
C VAL A 183 4.23 25.86 -5.90
N PRO A 184 4.92 24.73 -5.69
CA PRO A 184 6.34 24.75 -5.40
C PRO A 184 7.14 25.40 -6.52
N THR A 185 8.00 26.36 -6.17
CA THR A 185 8.88 27.06 -7.12
C THR A 185 10.16 26.27 -7.43
N GLU A 186 10.60 25.42 -6.48
CA GLU A 186 11.77 24.58 -6.68
C GLU A 186 11.51 23.44 -7.66
N PRO A 187 12.45 23.15 -8.58
CA PRO A 187 12.36 21.99 -9.46
C PRO A 187 12.25 20.67 -8.67
N LEU A 188 11.39 19.76 -9.14
CA LEU A 188 11.17 18.45 -8.51
C LEU A 188 12.47 17.70 -8.21
N GLY A 189 13.40 17.67 -9.17
CA GLY A 189 14.70 16.98 -9.00
C GLY A 189 15.49 17.49 -7.79
N ARG A 190 15.51 18.81 -7.56
CA ARG A 190 16.19 19.42 -6.41
C ARG A 190 15.50 19.05 -5.08
N ARG A 191 14.17 19.08 -5.06
CA ARG A 191 13.37 18.68 -3.90
C ARG A 191 13.58 17.20 -3.54
N LEU A 192 13.58 16.32 -4.55
CA LEU A 192 13.83 14.89 -4.36
C LEU A 192 15.27 14.64 -3.91
N ALA A 193 16.26 15.25 -4.54
CA ALA A 193 17.65 15.13 -4.13
C ALA A 193 17.87 15.56 -2.67
N ALA A 194 17.24 16.66 -2.28
CA ALA A 194 17.31 17.16 -0.90
C ALA A 194 16.62 16.21 0.11
N ALA A 195 15.54 15.54 -0.28
CA ALA A 195 14.89 14.53 0.56
C ALA A 195 15.71 13.23 0.61
N CYS A 196 16.30 12.79 -0.52
CA CYS A 196 17.19 11.63 -0.57
C CYS A 196 18.48 11.81 0.27
N ALA A 197 18.93 13.06 0.44
CA ALA A 197 20.09 13.35 1.30
C ALA A 197 19.84 13.15 2.81
N LEU A 198 18.57 12.99 3.21
CA LEU A 198 18.21 12.76 4.61
C LEU A 198 18.31 11.27 4.97
N PRO A 199 19.13 10.86 5.95
CA PRO A 199 19.19 9.46 6.43
C PRO A 199 17.81 8.91 6.81
N LEU A 200 16.96 9.74 7.40
CA LEU A 200 15.59 9.40 7.75
C LEU A 200 14.80 8.85 6.58
N THR A 201 14.97 9.40 5.37
CA THR A 201 14.25 8.97 4.17
C THR A 201 14.51 7.50 3.89
N TRP A 202 15.75 7.07 3.96
CA TRP A 202 16.14 5.67 3.74
C TRP A 202 15.73 4.75 4.88
N GLN A 203 15.87 5.24 6.13
CA GLN A 203 15.43 4.50 7.32
C GLN A 203 13.92 4.23 7.27
N ALA A 204 13.11 5.27 7.04
CA ALA A 204 11.66 5.14 6.91
C ALA A 204 11.27 4.32 5.68
N SER A 205 11.99 4.45 4.55
CA SER A 205 11.77 3.65 3.34
C SER A 205 11.97 2.17 3.58
N ALA A 206 13.06 1.78 4.25
CA ALA A 206 13.32 0.38 4.59
C ALA A 206 12.22 -0.19 5.49
N LEU A 207 11.82 0.53 6.54
CA LEU A 207 10.75 0.09 7.44
C LEU A 207 9.39 0.03 6.74
N TYR A 208 9.10 0.99 5.87
CA TYR A 208 7.83 1.02 5.13
C TYR A 208 7.78 -0.05 4.03
N ALA A 209 8.93 -0.38 3.42
CA ALA A 209 9.04 -1.50 2.49
C ALA A 209 8.68 -2.84 3.17
N VAL A 210 9.00 -3.02 4.46
CA VAL A 210 8.60 -4.21 5.22
C VAL A 210 7.14 -4.12 5.65
N ALA A 211 6.71 -3.04 6.31
CA ALA A 211 5.38 -2.95 6.89
C ALA A 211 4.29 -2.82 5.81
N PHE A 212 4.42 -1.83 4.91
CA PHE A 212 3.46 -1.61 3.84
C PHE A 212 3.69 -2.55 2.66
N GLY A 213 4.96 -2.81 2.31
CA GLY A 213 5.31 -3.77 1.27
C GLY A 213 4.82 -5.18 1.62
N GLY A 214 4.95 -5.61 2.87
CA GLY A 214 4.38 -6.87 3.35
C GLY A 214 2.85 -6.90 3.22
N TYR A 215 2.16 -5.82 3.60
CA TYR A 215 0.71 -5.68 3.38
C TYR A 215 0.36 -5.81 1.88
N VAL A 216 1.05 -5.07 1.00
CA VAL A 216 0.81 -5.11 -0.45
C VAL A 216 1.07 -6.52 -0.99
N ALA A 217 2.17 -7.16 -0.61
CA ALA A 217 2.50 -8.51 -1.02
C ALA A 217 1.38 -9.51 -0.67
N PHE A 218 0.89 -9.49 0.57
CA PHE A 218 -0.25 -10.33 0.97
C PHE A 218 -1.55 -9.94 0.25
N SER A 219 -1.81 -8.65 0.05
CA SER A 219 -3.03 -8.21 -0.66
C SER A 219 -3.08 -8.64 -2.13
N VAL A 220 -1.94 -8.91 -2.75
CA VAL A 220 -1.91 -9.37 -4.15
C VAL A 220 -1.67 -10.89 -4.28
N TYR A 221 -1.00 -11.53 -3.32
CA TYR A 221 -0.61 -12.93 -3.45
C TYR A 221 -1.36 -13.90 -2.54
N LEU A 222 -2.02 -13.43 -1.48
CA LEU A 222 -2.72 -14.29 -0.52
C LEU A 222 -3.79 -15.19 -1.16
N PRO A 223 -4.59 -14.76 -2.16
CA PRO A 223 -5.52 -15.66 -2.85
C PRO A 223 -4.82 -16.86 -3.48
N THR A 224 -3.67 -16.62 -4.14
CA THR A 224 -2.84 -17.67 -4.73
C THR A 224 -2.29 -18.62 -3.65
N TYR A 225 -1.72 -18.05 -2.59
CA TYR A 225 -1.16 -18.83 -1.48
C TYR A 225 -2.22 -19.71 -0.81
N LEU A 226 -3.41 -19.18 -0.52
CA LEU A 226 -4.47 -19.94 0.13
C LEU A 226 -5.05 -21.03 -0.77
N LYS A 227 -5.21 -20.76 -2.08
CA LYS A 227 -5.66 -21.79 -3.03
C LYS A 227 -4.63 -22.90 -3.17
N THR A 228 -3.38 -22.58 -3.45
CA THR A 228 -2.36 -23.58 -3.76
C THR A 228 -1.76 -24.25 -2.53
N GLY A 229 -1.57 -23.51 -1.43
CA GLY A 229 -0.98 -24.03 -0.20
C GLY A 229 -1.98 -24.76 0.71
N TYR A 230 -3.25 -24.35 0.72
CA TYR A 230 -4.29 -24.91 1.59
C TYR A 230 -5.45 -25.58 0.82
N GLY A 231 -5.43 -25.57 -0.50
CA GLY A 231 -6.47 -26.20 -1.32
C GLY A 231 -7.83 -25.51 -1.25
N LEU A 232 -7.91 -24.24 -0.87
CA LEU A 232 -9.19 -23.52 -0.77
C LEU A 232 -9.79 -23.23 -2.15
N ALA A 233 -11.14 -23.18 -2.18
CA ALA A 233 -11.83 -22.63 -3.33
C ALA A 233 -11.41 -21.17 -3.55
N GLN A 234 -11.34 -20.74 -4.81
CA GLN A 234 -10.83 -19.41 -5.16
C GLN A 234 -11.63 -18.29 -4.52
N ALA A 235 -12.96 -18.42 -4.46
CA ALA A 235 -13.83 -17.43 -3.82
C ALA A 235 -13.58 -17.34 -2.30
N ASP A 236 -13.34 -18.48 -1.61
CA ASP A 236 -13.02 -18.48 -0.18
C ASP A 236 -11.64 -17.86 0.08
N ALA A 237 -10.64 -18.19 -0.74
CA ALA A 237 -9.31 -17.58 -0.68
C ALA A 237 -9.37 -16.05 -0.85
N ALA A 238 -10.18 -15.56 -1.80
CA ALA A 238 -10.39 -14.13 -2.04
C ALA A 238 -11.13 -13.46 -0.86
N ASN A 239 -12.16 -14.10 -0.29
CA ASN A 239 -12.87 -13.58 0.89
C ASN A 239 -11.96 -13.46 2.12
N ARG A 240 -11.08 -14.44 2.35
CA ARG A 240 -10.11 -14.40 3.47
C ARG A 240 -9.06 -13.31 3.25
N MET A 241 -8.60 -13.12 2.02
CA MET A 241 -7.75 -11.98 1.66
C MET A 241 -8.45 -10.64 1.94
N ALA A 242 -9.74 -10.51 1.62
CA ALA A 242 -10.50 -9.31 1.96
C ALA A 242 -10.54 -9.05 3.47
N GLY A 243 -10.75 -10.08 4.29
CA GLY A 243 -10.68 -9.98 5.75
C GLY A 243 -9.29 -9.52 6.25
N PHE A 244 -8.21 -10.07 5.68
CA PHE A 244 -6.84 -9.62 5.95
C PHE A 244 -6.65 -8.14 5.65
N VAL A 245 -7.07 -7.70 4.47
CA VAL A 245 -6.98 -6.30 4.03
C VAL A 245 -7.77 -5.38 4.94
N LEU A 246 -9.02 -5.70 5.23
CA LEU A 246 -9.88 -4.86 6.08
C LEU A 246 -9.28 -4.66 7.48
N LEU A 247 -8.75 -5.73 8.08
CA LEU A 247 -8.07 -5.64 9.37
C LEU A 247 -6.81 -4.78 9.27
N ALA A 248 -5.97 -5.01 8.28
CA ALA A 248 -4.74 -4.23 8.11
C ALA A 248 -5.03 -2.74 7.91
N VAL A 249 -6.05 -2.41 7.10
CA VAL A 249 -6.48 -1.02 6.85
C VAL A 249 -7.01 -0.37 8.14
N ALA A 250 -7.83 -1.08 8.92
CA ALA A 250 -8.36 -0.59 10.19
C ALA A 250 -7.25 -0.36 11.24
N MET A 251 -6.20 -1.17 11.21
CA MET A 251 -5.08 -1.05 12.15
C MET A 251 -4.09 0.08 11.83
N ARG A 252 -4.14 0.68 10.63
CA ARG A 252 -3.25 1.82 10.29
C ARG A 252 -3.48 3.05 11.16
N PRO A 253 -4.71 3.58 11.28
CA PRO A 253 -4.95 4.70 12.19
C PRO A 253 -4.68 4.33 13.65
N VAL A 254 -4.93 3.08 14.05
CA VAL A 254 -4.60 2.59 15.41
C VAL A 254 -3.10 2.66 15.65
N GLY A 255 -2.27 2.20 14.70
CA GLY A 255 -0.81 2.28 14.78
C GLY A 255 -0.30 3.72 14.84
N GLY A 256 -0.89 4.64 14.07
CA GLY A 256 -0.61 6.08 14.14
C GLY A 256 -0.94 6.66 15.52
N TRP A 257 -2.14 6.41 16.01
CA TRP A 257 -2.60 6.86 17.33
C TRP A 257 -1.76 6.30 18.49
N LEU A 258 -1.42 5.01 18.44
CA LEU A 258 -0.51 4.41 19.42
C LEU A 258 0.88 5.05 19.35
N SER A 259 1.34 5.42 18.14
CA SER A 259 2.63 6.09 17.95
C SER A 259 2.66 7.49 18.56
N ASP A 260 1.55 8.21 18.52
CA ASP A 260 1.42 9.51 19.17
C ASP A 260 1.50 9.40 20.70
N ARG A 261 1.03 8.29 21.29
CA ARG A 261 1.03 8.05 22.75
C ARG A 261 2.28 7.37 23.28
N LEU A 262 2.76 6.33 22.59
CA LEU A 262 3.83 5.44 23.06
C LEU A 262 5.17 5.69 22.38
N GLY A 263 5.14 6.52 21.32
CA GLY A 263 6.26 6.76 20.42
C GLY A 263 6.35 5.73 19.28
N PRO A 264 6.70 6.18 18.05
CA PRO A 264 6.67 5.35 16.85
C PRO A 264 7.64 4.17 16.90
N VAL A 265 8.79 4.31 17.57
CA VAL A 265 9.79 3.23 17.73
C VAL A 265 9.22 2.03 18.48
N ARG A 266 8.49 2.25 19.57
CA ARG A 266 7.86 1.15 20.33
C ARG A 266 6.81 0.41 19.51
N VAL A 267 5.97 1.16 18.81
CA VAL A 267 4.90 0.57 17.97
C VAL A 267 5.53 -0.23 16.83
N LEU A 268 6.57 0.29 16.16
CA LEU A 268 7.30 -0.43 15.13
C LEU A 268 7.96 -1.70 15.68
N THR A 269 8.58 -1.65 16.86
CA THR A 269 9.20 -2.82 17.49
C THR A 269 8.19 -3.93 17.74
N VAL A 270 7.02 -3.60 18.31
CA VAL A 270 5.95 -4.57 18.56
C VAL A 270 5.38 -5.11 17.24
N SER A 271 5.13 -4.23 16.27
CA SER A 271 4.59 -4.63 14.96
C SER A 271 5.55 -5.57 14.22
N LEU A 272 6.83 -5.22 14.14
CA LEU A 272 7.83 -6.06 13.45
C LEU A 272 8.08 -7.38 14.19
N GLY A 273 8.04 -7.39 15.53
CA GLY A 273 8.07 -8.61 16.33
C GLY A 273 6.89 -9.53 16.04
N ALA A 274 5.68 -8.97 15.91
CA ALA A 274 4.49 -9.74 15.55
C ALA A 274 4.54 -10.24 14.08
N VAL A 275 5.11 -9.45 13.15
CA VAL A 275 5.35 -9.91 11.77
C VAL A 275 6.34 -11.08 11.76
N LEU A 276 7.44 -10.98 12.51
CA LEU A 276 8.41 -12.07 12.65
C LEU A 276 7.74 -13.34 13.20
N ALA A 277 7.02 -13.24 14.31
CA ALA A 277 6.34 -14.38 14.93
C ALA A 277 5.30 -15.00 13.97
N GLY A 278 4.47 -14.18 13.33
CA GLY A 278 3.46 -14.66 12.37
C GLY A 278 4.10 -15.34 11.14
N ALA A 279 5.20 -14.79 10.62
CA ALA A 279 5.94 -15.39 9.51
C ALA A 279 6.54 -16.74 9.88
N LEU A 280 7.14 -16.86 11.07
CA LEU A 280 7.68 -18.12 11.58
C LEU A 280 6.59 -19.17 11.79
N VAL A 281 5.45 -18.80 12.38
CA VAL A 281 4.31 -19.72 12.53
C VAL A 281 3.82 -20.20 11.16
N GLN A 282 3.66 -19.30 10.20
CA GLN A 282 3.19 -19.67 8.85
C GLN A 282 4.21 -20.51 8.07
N SER A 283 5.52 -20.35 8.34
CA SER A 283 6.55 -21.15 7.69
C SER A 283 6.49 -22.64 8.08
N LEU A 284 5.90 -22.94 9.23
CA LEU A 284 5.65 -24.31 9.70
C LEU A 284 4.42 -24.95 9.03
N THR A 285 3.76 -24.23 8.12
CA THR A 285 2.55 -24.68 7.42
C THR A 285 1.47 -25.26 8.35
N PRO A 286 1.06 -24.53 9.41
CA PRO A 286 0.10 -25.04 10.36
C PRO A 286 -1.27 -25.26 9.72
N ALA A 287 -2.14 -26.05 10.38
CA ALA A 287 -3.54 -26.12 9.97
C ALA A 287 -4.13 -24.70 9.88
N LEU A 288 -4.90 -24.44 8.81
CA LEU A 288 -5.43 -23.11 8.55
C LEU A 288 -6.32 -22.62 9.70
N SER A 289 -7.14 -23.51 10.29
CA SER A 289 -7.96 -23.19 11.45
C SER A 289 -7.53 -24.04 12.66
N PRO A 290 -7.30 -23.42 13.84
CA PRO A 290 -7.33 -21.98 14.11
C PRO A 290 -5.97 -21.29 13.86
N THR A 291 -4.85 -22.00 13.93
CA THR A 291 -3.50 -21.45 14.07
C THR A 291 -3.08 -20.57 12.87
N GLY A 292 -3.25 -21.06 11.65
CA GLY A 292 -2.93 -20.31 10.44
C GLY A 292 -3.76 -19.03 10.33
N THR A 293 -5.05 -19.11 10.62
CA THR A 293 -5.94 -17.94 10.60
C THR A 293 -5.52 -16.89 11.63
N LEU A 294 -5.21 -17.30 12.87
CA LEU A 294 -4.75 -16.36 13.90
C LEU A 294 -3.42 -15.71 13.53
N ALA A 295 -2.50 -16.46 12.94
CA ALA A 295 -1.23 -15.91 12.46
C ALA A 295 -1.44 -14.90 11.31
N PHE A 296 -2.37 -15.15 10.37
CA PHE A 296 -2.71 -14.17 9.33
C PHE A 296 -3.36 -12.92 9.89
N LEU A 297 -4.24 -13.05 10.87
CA LEU A 297 -4.86 -11.88 11.53
C LEU A 297 -3.80 -11.07 12.29
N ALA A 298 -2.87 -11.72 12.98
CA ALA A 298 -1.76 -11.05 13.65
C ALA A 298 -0.85 -10.32 12.64
N LEU A 299 -0.51 -10.97 11.52
CA LEU A 299 0.25 -10.35 10.43
C LEU A 299 -0.48 -9.13 9.86
N ALA A 300 -1.79 -9.23 9.57
CA ALA A 300 -2.59 -8.12 9.07
C ALA A 300 -2.58 -6.93 10.02
N ALA A 301 -2.85 -7.17 11.30
CA ALA A 301 -2.86 -6.13 12.33
C ALA A 301 -1.48 -5.47 12.49
N ALA A 302 -0.43 -6.28 12.52
CA ALA A 302 0.94 -5.81 12.70
C ALA A 302 1.44 -4.99 11.49
N LEU A 303 1.20 -5.47 10.26
CA LEU A 303 1.59 -4.76 9.03
C LEU A 303 0.82 -3.44 8.89
N GLY A 304 -0.47 -3.45 9.25
CA GLY A 304 -1.30 -2.25 9.29
C GLY A 304 -0.79 -1.22 10.30
N ALA A 305 -0.63 -1.61 11.55
CA ALA A 305 -0.15 -0.73 12.62
C ALA A 305 1.27 -0.21 12.35
N GLY A 306 2.18 -1.08 11.90
CA GLY A 306 3.53 -0.70 11.52
C GLY A 306 3.55 0.33 10.40
N SER A 307 2.68 0.18 9.40
CA SER A 307 2.54 1.15 8.30
C SER A 307 2.13 2.55 8.80
N GLY A 308 1.21 2.62 9.77
CA GLY A 308 0.82 3.88 10.42
C GLY A 308 1.96 4.50 11.22
N ALA A 309 2.70 3.65 11.96
CA ALA A 309 3.81 4.08 12.79
C ALA A 309 5.01 4.66 12.01
N VAL A 310 5.27 4.16 10.77
CA VAL A 310 6.32 4.74 9.92
C VAL A 310 6.01 6.19 9.57
N PHE A 311 4.76 6.52 9.22
CA PHE A 311 4.41 7.91 8.93
C PHE A 311 4.41 8.81 10.15
N ALA A 312 4.07 8.28 11.33
CA ALA A 312 4.27 9.01 12.59
C ALA A 312 5.76 9.29 12.83
N LEU A 313 6.66 8.34 12.52
CA LEU A 313 8.11 8.54 12.58
C LEU A 313 8.58 9.63 11.60
N VAL A 314 8.09 9.61 10.37
CA VAL A 314 8.39 10.66 9.36
C VAL A 314 7.92 12.02 9.83
N ALA A 315 6.68 12.13 10.33
CA ALA A 315 6.14 13.38 10.85
C ALA A 315 6.95 13.92 12.03
N LEU A 316 7.46 13.04 12.90
CA LEU A 316 8.29 13.41 14.05
C LEU A 316 9.69 13.89 13.64
N LEU A 317 10.33 13.27 12.65
CA LEU A 317 11.75 13.45 12.37
C LEU A 317 12.04 14.28 11.10
N ALA A 318 11.12 14.36 10.13
CA ALA A 318 11.37 15.13 8.91
C ALA A 318 11.30 16.65 9.16
N PRO A 319 12.15 17.44 8.48
CA PRO A 319 11.97 18.90 8.43
C PRO A 319 10.62 19.24 7.80
N ALA A 320 9.92 20.27 8.34
CA ALA A 320 8.56 20.64 7.93
C ALA A 320 8.45 20.87 6.41
N GLU A 321 9.45 21.52 5.80
CA GLU A 321 9.50 21.86 4.38
C GLU A 321 9.73 20.65 3.48
N ARG A 322 10.17 19.52 4.04
CA ARG A 322 10.56 18.31 3.30
C ARG A 322 9.67 17.10 3.57
N VAL A 323 8.71 17.20 4.50
CA VAL A 323 7.80 16.09 4.87
C VAL A 323 7.12 15.50 3.64
N GLY A 324 6.63 16.31 2.72
CA GLY A 324 5.95 15.84 1.51
C GLY A 324 6.86 15.02 0.59
N SER A 325 8.08 15.51 0.32
CA SER A 325 9.04 14.80 -0.54
C SER A 325 9.54 13.50 0.11
N VAL A 326 9.81 13.52 1.42
CA VAL A 326 10.19 12.32 2.20
C VAL A 326 9.05 11.30 2.16
N THR A 327 7.81 11.72 2.43
CA THR A 327 6.61 10.85 2.39
C THR A 327 6.40 10.24 1.00
N GLY A 328 6.66 11.00 -0.08
CA GLY A 328 6.57 10.50 -1.44
C GLY A 328 7.57 9.38 -1.73
N ILE A 329 8.85 9.55 -1.35
CA ILE A 329 9.90 8.54 -1.54
C ILE A 329 9.63 7.32 -0.67
N VAL A 330 9.29 7.51 0.61
CA VAL A 330 8.94 6.42 1.53
C VAL A 330 7.71 5.64 1.00
N GLY A 331 6.71 6.36 0.48
CA GLY A 331 5.53 5.76 -0.12
C GLY A 331 5.84 4.91 -1.36
N ALA A 332 6.76 5.37 -2.22
CA ALA A 332 7.21 4.61 -3.39
C ALA A 332 8.00 3.36 -2.97
N ALA A 333 8.93 3.50 -2.02
CA ALA A 333 9.71 2.38 -1.49
C ALA A 333 8.82 1.31 -0.85
N GLY A 334 7.79 1.72 -0.09
CA GLY A 334 6.82 0.78 0.47
C GLY A 334 6.05 -0.01 -0.58
N GLY A 335 5.64 0.64 -1.65
CA GLY A 335 4.99 -0.06 -2.77
C GLY A 335 5.94 -1.04 -3.46
N LEU A 336 7.17 -0.63 -3.78
CA LEU A 336 8.19 -1.52 -4.38
C LEU A 336 8.52 -2.71 -3.47
N GLY A 337 8.51 -2.51 -2.13
CA GLY A 337 8.66 -3.60 -1.17
C GLY A 337 7.59 -4.70 -1.31
N GLY A 338 6.43 -4.38 -1.87
CA GLY A 338 5.36 -5.35 -2.15
C GLY A 338 5.51 -6.11 -3.46
N PHE A 339 6.42 -5.68 -4.35
CA PHE A 339 6.65 -6.32 -5.65
C PHE A 339 7.48 -7.61 -5.55
N LEU A 340 8.58 -7.57 -4.80
CA LEU A 340 9.51 -8.70 -4.73
C LEU A 340 8.96 -9.94 -4.03
N PRO A 341 8.25 -9.85 -2.87
CA PRO A 341 7.81 -11.03 -2.16
C PRO A 341 6.92 -11.99 -2.97
N PRO A 342 5.92 -11.55 -3.76
CA PRO A 342 5.15 -12.45 -4.62
C PRO A 342 6.03 -13.24 -5.61
N LEU A 343 7.05 -12.60 -6.21
CA LEU A 343 7.96 -13.25 -7.15
C LEU A 343 8.82 -14.31 -6.46
N VAL A 344 9.36 -13.98 -5.28
CA VAL A 344 10.12 -14.92 -4.46
C VAL A 344 9.26 -16.12 -4.06
N MET A 345 8.03 -15.85 -3.57
CA MET A 345 7.08 -16.90 -3.18
C MET A 345 6.73 -17.81 -4.36
N GLY A 346 6.46 -17.25 -5.55
CA GLY A 346 6.14 -18.02 -6.75
C GLY A 346 7.32 -18.85 -7.25
N SER A 347 8.53 -18.29 -7.25
CA SER A 347 9.75 -19.00 -7.64
C SER A 347 10.06 -20.16 -6.70
N LEU A 348 9.99 -19.92 -5.39
CA LEU A 348 10.25 -20.94 -4.38
C LEU A 348 9.19 -22.04 -4.41
N TYR A 349 7.92 -21.67 -4.59
CA TYR A 349 6.88 -22.68 -4.73
C TYR A 349 7.06 -23.52 -6.00
N GLY A 350 7.45 -22.90 -7.12
CA GLY A 350 7.74 -23.62 -8.37
C GLY A 350 8.91 -24.60 -8.24
N ALA A 351 9.93 -24.26 -7.44
CA ALA A 351 11.13 -25.09 -7.25
C ALA A 351 10.95 -26.19 -6.20
N TYR A 352 10.27 -25.86 -5.09
CA TYR A 352 10.23 -26.72 -3.90
C TYR A 352 8.83 -27.25 -3.56
N GLY A 353 7.78 -26.81 -4.24
CA GLY A 353 6.39 -27.17 -3.93
C GLY A 353 5.90 -26.67 -2.56
N SER A 354 6.63 -25.73 -1.93
CA SER A 354 6.33 -25.24 -0.59
C SER A 354 6.58 -23.73 -0.48
N TYR A 355 5.77 -23.07 0.34
CA TYR A 355 5.93 -21.65 0.68
C TYR A 355 6.77 -21.42 1.94
N ALA A 356 7.16 -22.46 2.66
CA ALA A 356 7.86 -22.36 3.95
C ALA A 356 9.10 -21.46 3.89
N LEU A 357 9.95 -21.67 2.87
CA LEU A 357 11.19 -20.89 2.72
C LEU A 357 10.91 -19.40 2.44
N GLY A 358 9.89 -19.09 1.64
CA GLY A 358 9.50 -17.69 1.38
C GLY A 358 9.01 -16.99 2.64
N LEU A 359 8.26 -17.68 3.49
CA LEU A 359 7.80 -17.17 4.78
C LEU A 359 8.94 -17.04 5.79
N LEU A 360 9.90 -17.95 5.79
CA LEU A 360 11.13 -17.80 6.58
C LEU A 360 11.93 -16.57 6.15
N LEU A 361 12.06 -16.30 4.85
CA LEU A 361 12.71 -15.08 4.35
C LEU A 361 11.98 -13.81 4.81
N LEU A 362 10.64 -13.81 4.82
CA LEU A 362 9.88 -12.72 5.43
C LEU A 362 10.23 -12.56 6.91
N GLY A 363 10.36 -13.66 7.65
CA GLY A 363 10.80 -13.66 9.05
C GLY A 363 12.19 -13.04 9.22
N VAL A 364 13.15 -13.42 8.37
CA VAL A 364 14.51 -12.85 8.38
C VAL A 364 14.49 -11.35 8.12
N VAL A 365 13.72 -10.90 7.12
CA VAL A 365 13.58 -9.47 6.80
C VAL A 365 12.93 -8.70 7.96
N ALA A 366 11.89 -9.29 8.59
CA ALA A 366 11.25 -8.69 9.76
C ALA A 366 12.19 -8.63 10.96
N ALA A 367 13.02 -9.66 11.20
CA ALA A 367 14.05 -9.66 12.25
C ALA A 367 15.11 -8.59 12.00
N ALA A 368 15.60 -8.47 10.77
CA ALA A 368 16.56 -7.43 10.40
C ALA A 368 15.98 -6.02 10.61
N ALA A 369 14.72 -5.80 10.20
CA ALA A 369 14.02 -4.54 10.42
C ALA A 369 13.78 -4.25 11.91
N LEU A 370 13.51 -5.28 12.71
CA LEU A 370 13.36 -5.17 14.17
C LEU A 370 14.66 -4.72 14.84
N VAL A 371 15.77 -5.36 14.51
CA VAL A 371 17.12 -4.98 15.01
C VAL A 371 17.45 -3.55 14.57
N PHE A 372 17.22 -3.22 13.29
CA PHE A 372 17.46 -1.88 12.76
C PHE A 372 16.63 -0.80 13.48
N THR A 373 15.38 -1.10 13.82
CA THR A 373 14.50 -0.21 14.59
C THR A 373 15.04 0.03 15.99
N GLY A 374 15.52 -1.03 16.67
CA GLY A 374 16.06 -0.96 18.03
C GLY A 374 17.40 -0.24 18.12
N THR A 375 18.22 -0.28 17.08
CA THR A 375 19.57 0.33 17.06
C THR A 375 19.58 1.67 16.33
N GLY A 376 19.41 1.66 15.01
CA GLY A 376 19.59 2.85 14.17
C GLY A 376 18.50 3.91 14.36
N VAL A 377 17.23 3.50 14.34
CA VAL A 377 16.11 4.45 14.42
C VAL A 377 15.93 5.01 15.83
N ARG A 378 16.06 4.17 16.86
CA ARG A 378 15.99 4.60 18.26
C ARG A 378 17.05 5.64 18.56
N THR A 379 18.29 5.45 18.11
CA THR A 379 19.37 6.41 18.30
C THR A 379 19.05 7.75 17.62
N ALA A 380 18.55 7.74 16.39
CA ALA A 380 18.17 8.96 15.68
C ALA A 380 17.06 9.76 16.40
N VAL A 381 16.06 9.07 16.97
CA VAL A 381 14.99 9.71 17.77
C VAL A 381 15.57 10.32 19.05
N THR A 382 16.39 9.58 19.78
CA THR A 382 17.00 10.06 21.04
C THR A 382 17.86 11.30 20.81
N HIS A 383 18.72 11.31 19.79
CA HIS A 383 19.56 12.48 19.47
C HIS A 383 18.74 13.74 19.13
N ARG A 384 17.58 13.60 18.51
CA ARG A 384 16.73 14.75 18.18
C ARG A 384 16.01 15.30 19.40
N THR A 385 15.52 14.44 20.28
CA THR A 385 14.82 14.87 21.51
C THR A 385 15.76 15.56 22.49
N THR A 386 17.03 15.16 22.53
CA THR A 386 18.06 15.80 23.39
C THR A 386 18.55 17.13 22.82
N ARG A 387 18.49 17.35 21.49
CA ARG A 387 18.91 18.61 20.84
C ARG A 387 17.79 19.65 20.71
N ALA A 388 16.53 19.32 21.02
CA ALA A 388 15.44 20.29 21.00
C ALA A 388 15.69 21.38 22.07
N PRO A 389 15.64 22.69 21.72
CA PRO A 389 15.80 23.77 22.70
C PRO A 389 14.73 23.61 23.78
N ARG A 390 15.13 23.67 25.05
CA ARG A 390 14.16 23.70 26.16
C ARG A 390 13.19 24.88 25.93
N PRO A 391 11.87 24.69 26.10
CA PRO A 391 10.92 25.79 25.97
C PRO A 391 11.34 26.91 26.92
N ARG A 392 11.46 28.14 26.41
CA ARG A 392 11.74 29.31 27.25
C ARG A 392 10.62 29.42 28.29
N PRO A 393 10.95 29.63 29.58
CA PRO A 393 9.94 29.85 30.60
C PRO A 393 9.04 31.00 30.16
N ARG A 394 7.73 30.84 30.28
CA ARG A 394 6.75 31.90 30.01
C ARG A 394 7.09 33.08 30.94
N PRO A 395 7.15 34.35 30.43
CA PRO A 395 7.28 35.49 31.31
C PRO A 395 6.12 35.47 32.32
N GLN A 396 6.44 35.56 33.59
CA GLN A 396 5.43 35.74 34.63
C GLN A 396 4.78 37.10 34.42
N PRO A 397 3.44 37.19 34.46
CA PRO A 397 2.77 38.51 34.44
C PRO A 397 3.19 39.29 35.68
N ARG A 398 3.64 40.54 35.46
CA ARG A 398 3.87 41.51 36.54
C ARG A 398 2.54 42.05 37.04
#